data_fa510086dc34c31c447de47f927c7251
#
_entry.id   fa510086dc34c31c447de47f927c7251
#
_cell.length_a   1.000
_cell.length_b   1.000
_cell.length_c   1.000
_cell.angle_alpha   90.00
_cell.angle_beta   90.00
_cell.angle_gamma   90.00
#
_symmetry.space_group_name_H-M   'P 1'
#
loop_
_entity.id
_entity.type
_entity.pdbx_description
1 polymer ?
#
loop_
_entity_poly.entity_id
_entity_poly.type
_entity_poly.pdbx_seq_one_letter_code
_entity_poly.pdbx_strand_id
1 'polypeptide(L)'
;IKGTNGKSQGVVPFLKVVNDTAVAVNQGGKRKGAVCSYLETWHLDIEEFLELRKNTGDDRRRAHDMNTANWIPDLFMKRVFNDQEWTLFSPNNVPDLHEKHGKEFESAYLEYERLAIAGEIEVYKTVKASDLWRKMISMLFETGHPWITFKDSCNVRSPQQHAGTIHSSNLCTEITLNTNPEEIAVCNLGSVNLVNHISESGLDQEKLKKTITTAIRMLD
;
A
#
# COMPACT_ATOMS: atom_id res chain seq x y z
N ILE A 1 17.48 6.28 -17.65
CA ILE A 1 18.48 6.09 -16.58
C ILE A 1 19.66 6.98 -16.90
N LYS A 2 19.95 7.97 -16.03
CA LYS A 2 21.08 8.89 -16.24
C LYS A 2 22.40 8.12 -16.38
N GLY A 3 23.21 8.49 -17.38
CA GLY A 3 24.54 7.92 -17.61
C GLY A 3 24.59 6.64 -18.47
N THR A 4 23.49 5.97 -18.70
CA THR A 4 23.46 4.73 -19.51
C THR A 4 22.57 4.81 -20.74
N ASN A 5 21.77 5.86 -20.89
CA ASN A 5 20.69 5.99 -21.88
C ASN A 5 19.70 4.80 -21.89
N GLY A 6 19.72 3.99 -20.82
CA GLY A 6 18.82 2.86 -20.65
C GLY A 6 17.41 3.32 -20.26
N LYS A 7 16.41 2.59 -20.73
CA LYS A 7 15.02 2.81 -20.31
C LYS A 7 14.74 2.00 -19.05
N SER A 8 14.06 2.61 -18.06
CA SER A 8 13.51 1.88 -16.92
C SER A 8 12.41 0.93 -17.40
N GLN A 9 12.37 -0.27 -16.84
CA GLN A 9 11.28 -1.23 -17.05
C GLN A 9 10.15 -1.05 -16.02
N GLY A 10 10.21 -0.01 -15.20
CA GLY A 10 9.24 0.28 -14.16
C GLY A 10 9.36 -0.63 -12.93
N VAL A 11 8.33 -0.63 -12.08
CA VAL A 11 8.32 -1.39 -10.81
C VAL A 11 8.02 -2.87 -11.01
N VAL A 12 7.34 -3.26 -12.08
CA VAL A 12 6.82 -4.63 -12.30
C VAL A 12 7.91 -5.70 -12.23
N PRO A 13 9.09 -5.57 -12.89
CA PRO A 13 10.13 -6.57 -12.80
C PRO A 13 10.68 -6.76 -11.38
N PHE A 14 10.79 -5.67 -10.60
CA PHE A 14 11.23 -5.74 -9.21
C PHE A 14 10.19 -6.40 -8.31
N LEU A 15 8.92 -6.12 -8.54
CA LEU A 15 7.82 -6.79 -7.84
C LEU A 15 7.79 -8.29 -8.14
N LYS A 16 8.15 -8.70 -9.35
CA LYS A 16 8.31 -10.13 -9.69
C LYS A 16 9.41 -10.79 -8.84
N VAL A 17 10.53 -10.13 -8.62
CA VAL A 17 11.59 -10.64 -7.73
C VAL A 17 11.07 -10.79 -6.29
N VAL A 18 10.33 -9.81 -5.79
CA VAL A 18 9.71 -9.87 -4.45
C VAL A 18 8.71 -11.01 -4.36
N ASN A 19 7.87 -11.20 -5.38
CA ASN A 19 6.92 -12.31 -5.48
C ASN A 19 7.62 -13.67 -5.34
N ASP A 20 8.66 -13.89 -6.13
CA ASP A 20 9.40 -15.15 -6.15
C ASP A 20 10.18 -15.38 -4.83
N THR A 21 10.67 -14.31 -4.22
CA THR A 21 11.28 -14.35 -2.89
C THR A 21 10.26 -14.75 -1.82
N ALA A 22 9.04 -14.20 -1.86
CA ALA A 22 7.98 -14.56 -0.92
C ALA A 22 7.60 -16.04 -1.02
N VAL A 23 7.60 -16.60 -2.23
CA VAL A 23 7.37 -18.05 -2.46
C VAL A 23 8.52 -18.90 -1.88
N ALA A 24 9.77 -18.44 -2.04
CA ALA A 24 10.95 -19.15 -1.57
C ALA A 24 11.09 -19.16 -0.04
N VAL A 25 10.64 -18.08 0.63
CA VAL A 25 10.68 -17.99 2.10
C VAL A 25 9.60 -18.85 2.71
N ASN A 26 10.02 -19.91 3.42
CA ASN A 26 9.10 -20.89 3.96
C ASN A 26 9.61 -21.41 5.32
N GLN A 27 8.86 -21.22 6.37
CA GLN A 27 9.19 -21.66 7.73
C GLN A 27 8.94 -23.17 7.89
N GLY A 28 9.89 -23.99 7.45
CA GLY A 28 9.84 -25.45 7.60
C GLY A 28 8.63 -26.11 6.89
N GLY A 29 8.14 -25.53 5.80
CA GLY A 29 6.98 -26.03 5.04
C GLY A 29 5.62 -25.73 5.67
N LYS A 30 5.60 -25.16 6.88
CA LYS A 30 4.34 -24.96 7.63
C LYS A 30 3.75 -23.56 7.46
N ARG A 31 4.57 -22.55 7.21
CA ARG A 31 4.13 -21.17 7.03
C ARG A 31 4.89 -20.54 5.87
N LYS A 32 4.19 -20.31 4.79
CA LYS A 32 4.73 -19.65 3.58
C LYS A 32 4.94 -18.17 3.85
N GLY A 33 5.94 -17.58 3.18
CA GLY A 33 6.09 -16.14 3.11
C GLY A 33 4.87 -15.51 2.45
N ALA A 34 4.49 -14.33 2.91
CA ALA A 34 3.40 -13.54 2.33
C ALA A 34 3.81 -12.07 2.30
N VAL A 35 3.57 -11.42 1.17
CA VAL A 35 3.95 -10.03 0.92
C VAL A 35 2.75 -9.29 0.32
N CYS A 36 2.58 -8.02 0.70
CA CYS A 36 1.68 -7.10 0.04
C CYS A 36 2.48 -5.87 -0.42
N SER A 37 2.37 -5.53 -1.71
CA SER A 37 2.93 -4.30 -2.24
C SER A 37 1.86 -3.22 -2.32
N TYR A 38 2.16 -2.05 -1.79
CA TYR A 38 1.33 -0.86 -1.86
C TYR A 38 1.89 0.09 -2.91
N LEU A 39 1.03 0.63 -3.77
CA LEU A 39 1.44 1.65 -4.74
C LEU A 39 0.46 2.82 -4.72
N GLU A 40 1.01 4.04 -4.74
CA GLU A 40 0.21 5.25 -4.81
C GLU A 40 -0.39 5.45 -6.21
N THR A 41 -1.61 5.96 -6.28
CA THR A 41 -2.37 6.10 -7.53
C THR A 41 -1.79 7.12 -8.51
N TRP A 42 -0.87 7.98 -8.07
CA TRP A 42 -0.17 8.93 -8.93
C TRP A 42 1.10 8.36 -9.59
N HIS A 43 1.48 7.12 -9.25
CA HIS A 43 2.69 6.51 -9.80
C HIS A 43 2.53 6.19 -11.29
N LEU A 44 3.56 6.46 -12.09
CA LEU A 44 3.55 6.27 -13.55
C LEU A 44 3.19 4.84 -13.97
N ASP A 45 3.61 3.85 -13.19
CA ASP A 45 3.40 2.43 -13.48
C ASP A 45 2.09 1.87 -12.89
N ILE A 46 1.20 2.72 -12.38
CA ILE A 46 -0.01 2.25 -11.70
C ILE A 46 -0.88 1.34 -12.60
N GLU A 47 -1.00 1.64 -13.88
CA GLU A 47 -1.84 0.86 -14.78
C GLU A 47 -1.32 -0.57 -14.99
N GLU A 48 0.01 -0.77 -15.02
CA GLU A 48 0.62 -2.09 -15.09
C GLU A 48 0.57 -2.82 -13.74
N PHE A 49 0.73 -2.08 -12.64
CA PHE A 49 0.57 -2.61 -11.29
C PHE A 49 -0.82 -3.20 -11.05
N LEU A 50 -1.87 -2.55 -11.55
CA LEU A 50 -3.25 -3.06 -11.46
C LEU A 50 -3.41 -4.44 -12.11
N GLU A 51 -2.62 -4.75 -13.14
CA GLU A 51 -2.72 -5.98 -13.90
C GLU A 51 -1.84 -7.13 -13.39
N LEU A 52 -1.08 -6.93 -12.31
CA LEU A 52 -0.12 -7.92 -11.80
C LEU A 52 -0.75 -9.29 -11.51
N ARG A 53 -2.00 -9.31 -11.08
CA ARG A 53 -2.71 -10.54 -10.69
C ARG A 53 -3.64 -11.10 -11.79
N LYS A 54 -3.60 -10.51 -12.97
CA LYS A 54 -4.43 -10.96 -14.10
C LYS A 54 -4.02 -12.34 -14.57
N ASN A 55 -4.98 -13.20 -14.88
CA ASN A 55 -4.77 -14.58 -15.36
C ASN A 55 -4.43 -14.64 -16.86
N THR A 56 -4.29 -13.50 -17.52
CA THR A 56 -4.01 -13.39 -18.96
C THR A 56 -2.80 -12.48 -19.20
N GLY A 57 -2.19 -12.61 -20.37
CA GLY A 57 -1.03 -11.82 -20.79
C GLY A 57 0.30 -12.50 -20.53
N ASP A 58 1.39 -11.74 -20.48
CA ASP A 58 2.74 -12.26 -20.29
C ASP A 58 3.01 -12.57 -18.81
N ASP A 59 3.23 -13.84 -18.47
CA ASP A 59 3.51 -14.31 -17.11
C ASP A 59 4.75 -13.66 -16.49
N ARG A 60 5.70 -13.20 -17.30
CA ARG A 60 6.89 -12.46 -16.83
C ARG A 60 6.52 -11.13 -16.19
N ARG A 61 5.34 -10.61 -16.52
CA ARG A 61 4.78 -9.36 -15.98
C ARG A 61 3.65 -9.61 -14.99
N ARG A 62 3.57 -10.80 -14.43
CA ARG A 62 2.55 -11.20 -13.44
C ARG A 62 3.20 -11.60 -12.11
N ALA A 63 2.48 -11.38 -11.03
CA ALA A 63 2.90 -11.70 -9.66
C ALA A 63 1.69 -12.29 -8.91
N HIS A 64 1.48 -13.59 -9.06
CA HIS A 64 0.29 -14.27 -8.56
C HIS A 64 0.33 -14.60 -7.06
N ASP A 65 1.51 -14.72 -6.48
CA ASP A 65 1.70 -15.12 -5.07
C ASP A 65 1.81 -13.90 -4.13
N MET A 66 2.01 -12.71 -4.69
CA MET A 66 2.08 -11.47 -3.94
C MET A 66 0.71 -10.76 -3.93
N ASN A 67 0.32 -10.22 -2.79
CA ASN A 67 -0.83 -9.33 -2.69
C ASN A 67 -0.46 -7.91 -3.14
N THR A 68 -1.45 -7.18 -3.62
CA THR A 68 -1.28 -5.79 -4.06
C THR A 68 -2.38 -4.90 -3.47
N ALA A 69 -2.05 -3.65 -3.19
CA ALA A 69 -2.97 -2.66 -2.67
C ALA A 69 -2.71 -1.28 -3.28
N ASN A 70 -3.79 -0.56 -3.55
CA ASN A 70 -3.73 0.84 -3.94
C ASN A 70 -3.61 1.72 -2.70
N TRP A 71 -2.73 2.72 -2.72
CA TRP A 71 -2.60 3.74 -1.69
C TRP A 71 -3.11 5.06 -2.25
N ILE A 72 -4.33 5.44 -1.84
CA ILE A 72 -5.16 6.44 -2.53
C ILE A 72 -5.22 7.73 -1.72
N PRO A 73 -4.71 8.86 -2.26
CA PRO A 73 -4.93 10.18 -1.66
C PRO A 73 -6.37 10.67 -1.92
N ASP A 74 -6.92 11.46 -1.02
CA ASP A 74 -8.28 12.02 -1.11
C ASP A 74 -8.47 12.86 -2.38
N LEU A 75 -7.43 13.55 -2.84
CA LEU A 75 -7.47 14.33 -4.09
C LEU A 75 -7.84 13.48 -5.29
N PHE A 76 -7.33 12.23 -5.37
CA PHE A 76 -7.73 11.33 -6.45
C PHE A 76 -9.24 11.06 -6.45
N MET A 77 -9.82 10.76 -5.29
CA MET A 77 -11.25 10.52 -5.18
C MET A 77 -12.08 11.77 -5.49
N LYS A 78 -11.62 12.97 -5.09
CA LYS A 78 -12.25 14.24 -5.50
C LYS A 78 -12.29 14.37 -7.01
N ARG A 79 -11.21 14.04 -7.70
CA ARG A 79 -11.12 14.09 -9.16
C ARG A 79 -11.96 13.02 -9.86
N VAL A 80 -12.04 11.82 -9.28
CA VAL A 80 -12.97 10.77 -9.77
C VAL A 80 -14.41 11.27 -9.72
N PHE A 81 -14.82 11.85 -8.59
CA PHE A 81 -16.18 12.37 -8.38
C PHE A 81 -16.53 13.51 -9.33
N ASN A 82 -15.55 14.38 -9.63
CA ASN A 82 -15.73 15.54 -10.49
C ASN A 82 -15.38 15.26 -11.97
N ASP A 83 -15.11 14.01 -12.35
CA ASP A 83 -14.73 13.55 -13.70
C ASP A 83 -13.54 14.34 -14.30
N GLN A 84 -12.52 14.62 -13.46
CA GLN A 84 -11.33 15.39 -13.81
C GLN A 84 -10.19 14.48 -14.28
N GLU A 85 -9.16 15.11 -14.83
CA GLU A 85 -7.91 14.43 -15.19
C GLU A 85 -7.05 14.13 -13.97
N TRP A 86 -6.20 13.12 -14.10
CA TRP A 86 -5.22 12.68 -13.11
C TRP A 86 -3.87 12.47 -13.77
N THR A 87 -2.84 13.09 -13.23
CA THR A 87 -1.50 13.02 -13.79
C THR A 87 -0.67 11.97 -13.04
N LEU A 88 -0.07 11.07 -13.80
CA LEU A 88 0.84 10.04 -13.31
C LEU A 88 2.26 10.54 -13.46
N PHE A 89 3.05 10.42 -12.38
CA PHE A 89 4.42 10.90 -12.31
C PHE A 89 5.42 9.78 -12.06
N SER A 90 6.64 9.98 -12.54
CA SER A 90 7.79 9.21 -12.06
C SER A 90 8.22 9.73 -10.68
N PRO A 91 8.44 8.87 -9.66
CA PRO A 91 8.86 9.30 -8.32
C PRO A 91 10.12 10.18 -8.32
N ASN A 92 11.03 9.97 -9.27
CA ASN A 92 12.23 10.78 -9.41
C ASN A 92 11.95 12.26 -9.71
N ASN A 93 10.81 12.55 -10.32
CA ASN A 93 10.41 13.92 -10.70
C ASN A 93 9.58 14.61 -9.63
N VAL A 94 9.05 13.84 -8.67
CA VAL A 94 8.18 14.31 -7.58
C VAL A 94 8.63 13.69 -6.24
N PRO A 95 9.89 13.93 -5.82
CA PRO A 95 10.56 13.15 -4.78
C PRO A 95 9.94 13.25 -3.39
N ASP A 96 9.22 14.34 -3.11
CA ASP A 96 8.60 14.60 -1.81
C ASP A 96 7.11 14.24 -1.74
N LEU A 97 6.50 13.86 -2.87
CA LEU A 97 5.06 13.63 -2.93
C LEU A 97 4.63 12.42 -2.09
N HIS A 98 5.52 11.42 -1.99
CA HIS A 98 5.29 10.24 -1.17
C HIS A 98 5.18 10.55 0.32
N GLU A 99 5.93 11.55 0.79
CA GLU A 99 5.99 11.98 2.20
C GLU A 99 4.80 12.87 2.61
N LYS A 100 3.97 13.30 1.67
CA LYS A 100 2.88 14.25 1.92
C LYS A 100 1.52 13.57 1.92
N HIS A 101 0.59 14.13 2.69
CA HIS A 101 -0.81 13.73 2.72
C HIS A 101 -1.74 14.93 2.89
N GLY A 102 -3.04 14.74 2.66
CA GLY A 102 -4.06 15.77 2.84
C GLY A 102 -3.80 17.02 1.99
N LYS A 103 -3.89 18.19 2.60
CA LYS A 103 -3.73 19.49 1.91
C LYS A 103 -2.30 19.73 1.39
N GLU A 104 -1.29 19.23 2.10
CA GLU A 104 0.10 19.33 1.66
C GLU A 104 0.36 18.52 0.41
N PHE A 105 -0.20 17.30 0.34
CA PHE A 105 -0.20 16.49 -0.86
C PHE A 105 -0.91 17.21 -2.02
N GLU A 106 -2.12 17.71 -1.77
CA GLU A 106 -2.91 18.42 -2.80
C GLU A 106 -2.13 19.61 -3.37
N SER A 107 -1.53 20.44 -2.51
CA SER A 107 -0.76 21.61 -2.93
C SER A 107 0.49 21.23 -3.75
N ALA A 108 1.23 20.23 -3.30
CA ALA A 108 2.42 19.76 -4.01
C ALA A 108 2.06 19.09 -5.34
N TYR A 109 1.01 18.29 -5.38
CA TYR A 109 0.55 17.61 -6.58
C TYR A 109 0.13 18.61 -7.67
N LEU A 110 -0.63 19.65 -7.30
CA LEU A 110 -1.04 20.71 -8.22
C LEU A 110 0.16 21.50 -8.75
N GLU A 111 1.16 21.75 -7.92
CA GLU A 111 2.39 22.41 -8.37
C GLU A 111 3.18 21.52 -9.35
N TYR A 112 3.29 20.21 -9.11
CA TYR A 112 3.90 19.30 -10.05
C TYR A 112 3.15 19.20 -11.38
N GLU A 113 1.84 19.28 -11.37
CA GLU A 113 1.04 19.39 -12.61
C GLU A 113 1.36 20.68 -13.37
N ARG A 114 1.46 21.81 -12.65
CA ARG A 114 1.86 23.10 -13.24
C ARG A 114 3.25 23.00 -13.90
N LEU A 115 4.22 22.40 -13.23
CA LEU A 115 5.58 22.18 -13.75
C LEU A 115 5.59 21.26 -14.97
N ALA A 116 4.76 20.22 -14.99
CA ALA A 116 4.62 19.33 -16.14
C ALA A 116 4.05 20.07 -17.35
N ILE A 117 3.01 20.87 -17.17
CA ILE A 117 2.43 21.71 -18.22
C ILE A 117 3.43 22.75 -18.73
N ALA A 118 4.26 23.31 -17.84
CA ALA A 118 5.32 24.26 -18.21
C ALA A 118 6.52 23.59 -18.93
N GLY A 119 6.55 22.28 -19.04
CA GLY A 119 7.65 21.53 -19.68
C GLY A 119 8.88 21.33 -18.79
N GLU A 120 8.77 21.63 -17.49
CA GLU A 120 9.84 21.41 -16.52
C GLU A 120 9.94 19.95 -16.04
N ILE A 121 8.85 19.18 -16.18
CA ILE A 121 8.80 17.73 -15.97
C ILE A 121 8.51 17.06 -17.32
N GLU A 122 9.48 16.28 -17.82
CA GLU A 122 9.38 15.65 -19.14
C GLU A 122 8.62 14.31 -19.12
N VAL A 123 8.67 13.59 -17.99
CA VAL A 123 8.15 12.22 -17.88
C VAL A 123 6.92 12.20 -16.98
N TYR A 124 5.76 12.31 -17.61
CA TYR A 124 4.45 12.16 -16.97
C TYR A 124 3.43 11.62 -17.97
N LYS A 125 2.28 11.20 -17.48
CA LYS A 125 1.13 10.77 -18.28
C LYS A 125 -0.15 11.27 -17.63
N THR A 126 -1.05 11.84 -18.42
CA THR A 126 -2.37 12.26 -17.94
C THR A 126 -3.44 11.26 -18.37
N VAL A 127 -4.31 10.88 -17.47
CA VAL A 127 -5.44 9.96 -17.68
C VAL A 127 -6.69 10.55 -17.04
N LYS A 128 -7.88 10.10 -17.44
CA LYS A 128 -9.09 10.41 -16.67
C LYS A 128 -9.10 9.68 -15.33
N ALA A 129 -9.33 10.40 -14.25
CA ALA A 129 -9.41 9.80 -12.91
C ALA A 129 -10.52 8.75 -12.82
N SER A 130 -11.67 9.01 -13.43
CA SER A 130 -12.81 8.08 -13.50
C SER A 130 -12.50 6.80 -14.28
N ASP A 131 -11.68 6.87 -15.34
CA ASP A 131 -11.27 5.68 -16.10
C ASP A 131 -10.26 4.83 -15.33
N LEU A 132 -9.28 5.47 -14.68
CA LEU A 132 -8.36 4.78 -13.79
C LEU A 132 -9.09 4.10 -12.63
N TRP A 133 -10.03 4.81 -11.99
CA TRP A 133 -10.86 4.25 -10.92
C TRP A 133 -11.68 3.04 -11.41
N ARG A 134 -12.29 3.14 -12.59
CA ARG A 134 -13.03 2.03 -13.19
C ARG A 134 -12.12 0.82 -13.44
N LYS A 135 -10.89 1.06 -13.91
CA LYS A 135 -9.89 -0.01 -14.07
C LYS A 135 -9.52 -0.65 -12.73
N MET A 136 -9.30 0.15 -11.68
CA MET A 136 -9.02 -0.33 -10.32
C MET A 136 -10.13 -1.26 -9.82
N ILE A 137 -11.38 -0.82 -9.90
CA ILE A 137 -12.55 -1.62 -9.46
C ILE A 137 -12.73 -2.87 -10.32
N SER A 138 -12.51 -2.78 -11.64
CA SER A 138 -12.60 -3.94 -12.52
C SER A 138 -11.57 -5.01 -12.16
N MET A 139 -10.33 -4.63 -11.89
CA MET A 139 -9.28 -5.55 -11.47
C MET A 139 -9.55 -6.15 -10.08
N LEU A 140 -10.04 -5.34 -9.15
CA LEU A 140 -10.46 -5.83 -7.84
C LEU A 140 -11.58 -6.86 -7.96
N PHE A 141 -12.56 -6.63 -8.82
CA PHE A 141 -13.66 -7.56 -9.05
C PHE A 141 -13.18 -8.86 -9.73
N GLU A 142 -12.29 -8.76 -10.72
CA GLU A 142 -11.76 -9.90 -11.48
C GLU A 142 -10.81 -10.78 -10.65
N THR A 143 -9.93 -10.17 -9.86
CA THR A 143 -8.79 -10.86 -9.22
C THR A 143 -8.78 -10.80 -7.69
N GLY A 144 -9.65 -10.00 -7.08
CA GLY A 144 -9.60 -9.67 -5.64
C GLY A 144 -8.50 -8.68 -5.28
N HIS A 145 -7.77 -8.13 -6.27
CA HIS A 145 -6.64 -7.22 -6.09
C HIS A 145 -6.57 -6.17 -7.21
N PRO A 146 -5.87 -5.04 -6.99
CA PRO A 146 -5.32 -4.55 -5.70
C PRO A 146 -6.41 -4.14 -4.72
N TRP A 147 -6.13 -4.24 -3.42
CA TRP A 147 -7.03 -3.74 -2.38
C TRP A 147 -7.14 -2.22 -2.44
N ILE A 148 -8.21 -1.69 -1.86
CA ILE A 148 -8.50 -0.26 -1.81
C ILE A 148 -8.18 0.26 -0.40
N THR A 149 -7.20 1.15 -0.30
CA THR A 149 -6.78 1.78 0.96
C THR A 149 -6.59 3.28 0.77
N PHE A 150 -6.89 4.08 1.80
CA PHE A 150 -6.93 5.54 1.72
C PHE A 150 -5.81 6.17 2.57
N LYS A 151 -4.83 6.76 1.88
CA LYS A 151 -3.63 7.38 2.47
C LYS A 151 -3.98 8.45 3.50
N ASP A 152 -4.81 9.39 3.13
CA ASP A 152 -5.09 10.56 3.96
C ASP A 152 -5.84 10.19 5.23
N SER A 153 -6.84 9.30 5.13
CA SER A 153 -7.58 8.80 6.29
C SER A 153 -6.69 8.06 7.29
N CYS A 154 -5.75 7.25 6.81
CA CYS A 154 -4.78 6.56 7.66
C CYS A 154 -3.86 7.56 8.39
N ASN A 155 -3.36 8.57 7.70
CA ASN A 155 -2.46 9.57 8.26
C ASN A 155 -3.16 10.51 9.23
N VAL A 156 -4.32 11.06 8.89
CA VAL A 156 -5.08 11.98 9.74
C VAL A 156 -5.53 11.31 11.05
N ARG A 157 -5.80 10.01 11.04
CA ARG A 157 -6.23 9.26 12.22
C ARG A 157 -5.10 8.63 13.01
N SER A 158 -3.86 8.74 12.54
CA SER A 158 -2.71 8.22 13.26
C SER A 158 -2.49 8.96 14.57
N PRO A 159 -2.33 8.24 15.69
CA PRO A 159 -1.95 8.86 16.96
C PRO A 159 -0.46 9.27 16.99
N GLN A 160 0.32 8.87 15.97
CA GLN A 160 1.77 9.06 15.88
C GLN A 160 2.17 10.03 14.75
N GLN A 161 1.37 11.05 14.48
CA GLN A 161 1.66 12.06 13.45
C GLN A 161 3.02 12.76 13.66
N HIS A 162 3.49 12.86 14.90
CA HIS A 162 4.78 13.43 15.25
C HIS A 162 5.98 12.56 14.81
N ALA A 163 5.77 11.27 14.56
CA ALA A 163 6.82 10.34 14.17
C ALA A 163 7.07 10.31 12.66
N GLY A 164 6.05 10.57 11.83
CA GLY A 164 6.20 10.61 10.39
C GLY A 164 4.94 10.22 9.62
N THR A 165 5.07 10.17 8.31
CA THR A 165 3.99 9.80 7.39
C THR A 165 3.87 8.28 7.28
N ILE A 166 2.64 7.79 7.23
CA ILE A 166 2.31 6.39 6.96
C ILE A 166 2.28 6.19 5.44
N HIS A 167 3.15 5.32 4.93
CA HIS A 167 3.33 5.09 3.50
C HIS A 167 2.61 3.84 2.98
N SER A 168 2.23 2.94 3.88
CA SER A 168 1.55 1.68 3.55
C SER A 168 0.90 1.09 4.79
N SER A 169 0.22 -0.03 4.61
CA SER A 169 -0.26 -0.88 5.70
C SER A 169 0.36 -2.28 5.58
N ASN A 170 -0.07 -3.22 6.40
CA ASN A 170 0.34 -4.63 6.36
C ASN A 170 -0.55 -5.45 5.42
N LEU A 171 -0.40 -6.78 5.46
CA LEU A 171 -1.19 -7.72 4.66
C LEU A 171 -2.71 -7.66 4.93
N CYS A 172 -3.09 -7.41 6.19
CA CYS A 172 -4.50 -7.39 6.59
C CYS A 172 -5.12 -5.98 6.56
N THR A 173 -4.34 -4.96 6.19
CA THR A 173 -4.75 -3.55 6.06
C THR A 173 -5.14 -2.82 7.36
N GLU A 174 -4.89 -3.42 8.53
CA GLU A 174 -5.24 -2.84 9.83
C GLU A 174 -4.12 -2.05 10.50
N ILE A 175 -2.87 -2.25 10.09
CA ILE A 175 -1.71 -1.60 10.71
C ILE A 175 -1.37 -0.33 9.96
N THR A 176 -1.37 0.79 10.68
CA THR A 176 -1.05 2.12 10.17
C THR A 176 0.05 2.73 11.04
N LEU A 177 1.28 2.33 10.76
CA LEU A 177 2.49 2.81 11.42
C LEU A 177 3.40 3.48 10.39
N ASN A 178 4.10 4.54 10.80
CA ASN A 178 5.10 5.15 9.93
C ASN A 178 6.32 4.24 9.78
N THR A 179 6.99 4.38 8.66
CA THR A 179 8.28 3.75 8.37
C THR A 179 9.19 4.76 7.71
N ASN A 180 10.50 4.64 7.95
CA ASN A 180 11.51 5.45 7.32
C ASN A 180 12.80 4.62 7.11
N PRO A 181 13.88 5.15 6.54
CA PRO A 181 15.11 4.39 6.34
C PRO A 181 15.73 3.80 7.61
N GLU A 182 15.42 4.34 8.78
CA GLU A 182 15.98 3.96 10.07
C GLU A 182 15.00 3.15 10.92
N GLU A 183 13.70 3.18 10.60
CA GLU A 183 12.64 2.54 11.39
C GLU A 183 11.75 1.64 10.55
N ILE A 184 11.63 0.40 10.99
CA ILE A 184 10.73 -0.60 10.38
C ILE A 184 9.59 -0.86 11.35
N ALA A 185 8.35 -0.73 10.89
CA ALA A 185 7.17 -1.09 11.67
C ALA A 185 7.10 -2.60 11.86
N VAL A 186 6.94 -3.03 13.10
CA VAL A 186 6.80 -4.44 13.48
C VAL A 186 5.54 -4.62 14.30
N CYS A 187 4.87 -5.75 14.14
CA CYS A 187 3.66 -6.11 14.85
C CYS A 187 3.82 -7.47 15.54
N ASN A 188 3.76 -7.49 16.87
CA ASN A 188 3.68 -8.71 17.64
C ASN A 188 2.22 -9.05 17.90
N LEU A 189 1.81 -10.25 17.53
CA LEU A 189 0.39 -10.66 17.57
C LEU A 189 0.18 -11.82 18.53
N GLY A 190 -0.93 -11.74 19.27
CA GLY A 190 -1.40 -12.82 20.13
C GLY A 190 -2.93 -12.83 20.21
N SER A 191 -3.52 -14.01 20.34
CA SER A 191 -4.96 -14.17 20.50
C SER A 191 -5.27 -14.97 21.76
N VAL A 192 -6.17 -14.47 22.59
CA VAL A 192 -6.64 -15.16 23.78
C VAL A 192 -7.84 -16.02 23.44
N ASN A 193 -7.75 -17.33 23.71
CA ASN A 193 -8.90 -18.22 23.57
C ASN A 193 -9.87 -18.00 24.73
N LEU A 194 -10.96 -17.27 24.49
CA LEU A 194 -11.96 -16.94 25.49
C LEU A 194 -12.73 -18.16 26.02
N VAL A 195 -12.87 -19.22 25.23
CA VAL A 195 -13.56 -20.44 25.68
C VAL A 195 -12.94 -21.01 26.94
N ASN A 196 -11.61 -20.96 27.06
CA ASN A 196 -10.90 -21.42 28.24
C ASN A 196 -11.08 -20.53 29.49
N HIS A 197 -11.77 -19.39 29.33
CA HIS A 197 -12.06 -18.43 30.41
C HIS A 197 -13.54 -18.35 30.74
N ILE A 198 -14.35 -19.25 30.17
CA ILE A 198 -15.80 -19.32 30.41
C ILE A 198 -16.09 -20.60 31.21
N SER A 199 -16.91 -20.48 32.24
CA SER A 199 -17.44 -21.57 33.06
C SER A 199 -18.97 -21.55 33.04
N GLU A 200 -19.61 -22.49 33.73
CA GLU A 200 -21.09 -22.49 33.91
C GLU A 200 -21.59 -21.21 34.59
N SER A 201 -20.76 -20.56 35.41
CA SER A 201 -21.08 -19.28 36.07
C SER A 201 -20.79 -18.04 35.20
N GLY A 202 -20.34 -18.22 33.95
CA GLY A 202 -19.98 -17.16 32.99
C GLY A 202 -18.49 -16.93 32.86
N LEU A 203 -18.11 -15.70 32.50
CA LEU A 203 -16.71 -15.31 32.25
C LEU A 203 -15.92 -15.20 33.55
N ASP A 204 -14.84 -15.98 33.69
CA ASP A 204 -13.84 -15.85 34.74
C ASP A 204 -12.92 -14.64 34.51
N GLN A 205 -13.30 -13.51 35.04
CA GLN A 205 -12.61 -12.22 34.83
C GLN A 205 -11.20 -12.23 35.43
N GLU A 206 -10.97 -12.89 36.57
CA GLU A 206 -9.65 -12.91 37.21
C GLU A 206 -8.65 -13.76 36.40
N LYS A 207 -9.09 -14.91 35.91
CA LYS A 207 -8.28 -15.74 35.01
C LYS A 207 -7.97 -15.01 33.70
N LEU A 208 -8.97 -14.33 33.12
CA LEU A 208 -8.80 -13.56 31.89
C LEU A 208 -7.81 -12.41 32.08
N LYS A 209 -7.93 -11.66 33.16
CA LYS A 209 -7.00 -10.58 33.53
C LYS A 209 -5.57 -11.07 33.66
N LYS A 210 -5.37 -12.18 34.34
CA LYS A 210 -4.03 -12.81 34.48
C LYS A 210 -3.45 -13.21 33.13
N THR A 211 -4.26 -13.84 32.27
CA THR A 211 -3.86 -14.26 30.92
C THR A 211 -3.48 -13.06 30.05
N ILE A 212 -4.31 -12.00 30.03
CA ILE A 212 -4.02 -10.79 29.25
C ILE A 212 -2.75 -10.11 29.75
N THR A 213 -2.58 -9.98 31.09
CA THR A 213 -1.37 -9.38 31.66
C THR A 213 -0.10 -10.15 31.24
N THR A 214 -0.17 -11.47 31.26
CA THR A 214 0.96 -12.32 30.80
C THR A 214 1.19 -12.16 29.29
N ALA A 215 0.12 -12.19 28.49
CA ALA A 215 0.20 -12.06 27.05
C ALA A 215 0.83 -10.72 26.61
N ILE A 216 0.40 -9.60 27.22
CA ILE A 216 0.98 -8.28 26.92
C ILE A 216 2.47 -8.25 27.23
N ARG A 217 2.90 -8.77 28.39
CA ARG A 217 4.32 -8.84 28.75
C ARG A 217 5.15 -9.73 27.81
N MET A 218 4.52 -10.71 27.18
CA MET A 218 5.19 -11.59 26.20
C MET A 218 5.32 -10.92 24.83
N LEU A 219 4.42 -9.99 24.50
CA LEU A 219 4.40 -9.28 23.23
C LEU A 219 5.26 -8.01 23.23
N ASP A 220 5.48 -7.42 24.42
CA ASP A 220 6.31 -6.24 24.64
C ASP A 220 7.80 -6.61 24.64
#